data_ede9fd57bc064a95013120106ec0d25c
#
_entry.id   ede9fd57bc064a95013120106ec0d25c
#
_cell.length_a   1.000
_cell.length_b   1.000
_cell.length_c   1.000
_cell.angle_alpha   90.00
_cell.angle_beta   90.00
_cell.angle_gamma   90.00
#
_symmetry.space_group_name_H-M   'P 1'
#
loop_
_entity.id
_entity.type
_entity.pdbx_description
1 polymer ?
#
loop_
_entity_poly.entity_id
_entity_poly.type
_entity_poly.pdbx_seq_one_letter_code
_entity_poly.pdbx_strand_id
1 'polypeptide(L)'
;FIGFSALLGSRQVSGHGSFVPEQLWVGSLMVIPTITALIAAVIMVDQYVPSLSESNIDFRHILLGLTSVLATFSVIASAGWWLSSSSKAPLQAKSESALPAFLSASAQTVDRYKTLVFRNDDGKLKYFIARERDLMLGEPDVITGLSPVVTRAVNDLVSGSGVTSSQVFAEFGIRYLFMSRPLNEDLVRTIDGAGGFSRAASTNEGISWKVPGALGHISFLSSDGLYSVLPSGDIGAEGELTTTGTIVITEKFDQRWKMLLNGTYVPATETENGIPRFVVSEPGEFVIFHDATARRGWISLQIIAFVTLIVLALPARRRRSQMREEELA
;
A
#
# COMPACT_ATOMS: atom_id res chain seq x y z
N PHE A 1 -7.08 -9.83 24.10
CA PHE A 1 -6.50 -9.46 22.80
C PHE A 1 -6.80 -10.50 21.72
N ILE A 2 -6.51 -11.79 21.94
CA ILE A 2 -6.78 -12.87 20.96
C ILE A 2 -8.27 -12.94 20.59
N GLY A 3 -9.17 -12.87 21.57
CA GLY A 3 -10.61 -12.85 21.33
C GLY A 3 -11.08 -11.61 20.55
N PHE A 4 -10.47 -10.45 20.84
CA PHE A 4 -10.77 -9.21 20.10
C PHE A 4 -10.27 -9.26 18.66
N SER A 5 -9.07 -9.81 18.42
CA SER A 5 -8.54 -10.00 17.08
C SER A 5 -9.35 -11.00 16.26
N ALA A 6 -9.82 -12.09 16.90
CA ALA A 6 -10.71 -13.05 16.25
C ALA A 6 -12.06 -12.44 15.89
N LEU A 7 -12.61 -11.59 16.77
CA LEU A 7 -13.87 -10.88 16.54
C LEU A 7 -13.74 -9.84 15.43
N LEU A 8 -12.61 -9.13 15.34
CA LEU A 8 -12.31 -8.22 14.22
C LEU A 8 -12.13 -8.99 12.91
N GLY A 9 -11.41 -10.11 12.93
CA GLY A 9 -11.17 -10.94 11.75
C GLY A 9 -12.43 -11.59 11.19
N SER A 10 -13.48 -11.76 12.02
CA SER A 10 -14.79 -12.23 11.56
C SER A 10 -15.63 -11.12 10.89
N ARG A 11 -15.25 -9.85 11.04
CA ARG A 11 -15.94 -8.73 10.41
C ARG A 11 -15.59 -8.66 8.92
N GLN A 12 -16.63 -8.55 8.12
CA GLN A 12 -16.51 -8.27 6.69
C GLN A 12 -16.56 -6.76 6.48
N VAL A 13 -15.63 -6.25 5.70
CA VAL A 13 -15.56 -4.82 5.34
C VAL A 13 -15.52 -4.71 3.82
N SER A 14 -16.33 -3.81 3.30
CA SER A 14 -16.22 -3.43 1.88
C SER A 14 -14.99 -2.57 1.72
N GLY A 15 -13.93 -3.17 1.20
CA GLY A 15 -12.67 -2.47 0.91
C GLY A 15 -12.76 -1.64 -0.36
N HIS A 16 -11.90 -0.62 -0.47
CA HIS A 16 -11.68 0.07 -1.74
C HIS A 16 -11.08 -0.91 -2.75
N GLY A 17 -11.64 -0.98 -3.95
CA GLY A 17 -11.15 -1.87 -5.00
C GLY A 17 -11.81 -3.26 -5.05
N SER A 18 -12.77 -3.56 -4.16
CA SER A 18 -13.53 -4.80 -4.20
C SER A 18 -15.03 -4.52 -4.09
N PHE A 19 -15.83 -5.19 -4.93
CA PHE A 19 -17.30 -5.15 -4.86
C PHE A 19 -17.87 -6.20 -3.88
N VAL A 20 -16.99 -7.05 -3.35
CA VAL A 20 -17.36 -8.12 -2.41
C VAL A 20 -16.76 -7.80 -1.06
N PRO A 21 -17.52 -7.95 0.04
CA PRO A 21 -16.98 -7.79 1.38
C PRO A 21 -15.82 -8.75 1.62
N GLU A 22 -14.69 -8.23 2.08
CA GLU A 22 -13.51 -9.02 2.43
C GLU A 22 -13.33 -9.06 3.94
N GLN A 23 -12.73 -10.13 4.45
CA GLN A 23 -12.39 -10.23 5.87
C GLN A 23 -11.22 -9.28 6.19
N LEU A 24 -11.33 -8.59 7.32
CA LEU A 24 -10.24 -7.76 7.81
C LEU A 24 -9.00 -8.59 8.08
N TRP A 25 -7.87 -8.19 7.52
CA TRP A 25 -6.58 -8.78 7.86
C TRP A 25 -6.13 -8.28 9.23
N VAL A 26 -6.13 -9.20 10.20
CA VAL A 26 -5.78 -8.89 11.61
C VAL A 26 -4.36 -9.25 11.97
N GLY A 27 -3.52 -9.60 10.99
CA GLY A 27 -2.15 -10.05 11.23
C GLY A 27 -1.30 -9.06 12.04
N SER A 28 -1.40 -7.75 11.76
CA SER A 28 -0.68 -6.73 12.53
C SER A 28 -1.13 -6.64 13.99
N LEU A 29 -2.41 -6.87 14.29
CA LEU A 29 -2.93 -6.89 15.65
C LEU A 29 -2.49 -8.13 16.43
N MET A 30 -2.22 -9.24 15.75
CA MET A 30 -1.73 -10.48 16.36
C MET A 30 -0.26 -10.39 16.78
N VAL A 31 0.52 -9.44 16.28
CA VAL A 31 1.93 -9.24 16.67
C VAL A 31 2.04 -8.88 18.17
N ILE A 32 1.16 -8.02 18.68
CA ILE A 32 1.20 -7.57 20.07
C ILE A 32 1.03 -8.74 21.06
N PRO A 33 -0.05 -9.56 20.99
CA PRO A 33 -0.22 -10.70 21.88
C PRO A 33 0.89 -11.75 21.72
N THR A 34 1.43 -11.92 20.51
CA THR A 34 2.54 -12.86 20.27
C THR A 34 3.81 -12.40 20.99
N ILE A 35 4.18 -11.13 20.89
CA ILE A 35 5.33 -10.56 21.60
C ILE A 35 5.12 -10.66 23.12
N THR A 36 3.91 -10.33 23.62
CA THR A 36 3.57 -10.42 25.04
C THR A 36 3.70 -11.87 25.55
N ALA A 37 3.22 -12.84 24.78
CA ALA A 37 3.36 -14.26 25.12
C ALA A 37 4.82 -14.73 25.16
N LEU A 38 5.65 -14.26 24.21
CA LEU A 38 7.07 -14.56 24.17
C LEU A 38 7.79 -13.98 25.40
N ILE A 39 7.52 -12.73 25.76
CA ILE A 39 8.10 -12.09 26.95
C ILE A 39 7.70 -12.86 28.21
N ALA A 40 6.41 -13.21 28.35
CA ALA A 40 5.92 -13.98 29.48
C ALA A 40 6.60 -15.37 29.55
N ALA A 41 6.78 -16.03 28.42
CA ALA A 41 7.48 -17.33 28.35
C ALA A 41 8.95 -17.20 28.79
N VAL A 42 9.67 -16.17 28.36
CA VAL A 42 11.05 -15.92 28.74
C VAL A 42 11.16 -15.67 30.26
N ILE A 43 10.28 -14.84 30.84
CA ILE A 43 10.25 -14.57 32.28
C ILE A 43 9.94 -15.86 33.06
N MET A 44 8.98 -16.66 32.60
CA MET A 44 8.67 -17.95 33.21
C MET A 44 9.89 -18.88 33.22
N VAL A 45 10.57 -19.02 32.07
CA VAL A 45 11.76 -19.87 31.97
C VAL A 45 12.86 -19.37 32.94
N ASP A 46 13.13 -18.07 32.98
CA ASP A 46 14.15 -17.49 33.82
C ASP A 46 13.87 -17.68 35.31
N GLN A 47 12.61 -17.65 35.70
CA GLN A 47 12.22 -17.84 37.13
C GLN A 47 12.10 -19.31 37.58
N TYR A 48 11.58 -20.17 36.71
CA TYR A 48 11.24 -21.55 37.10
C TYR A 48 12.36 -22.57 36.84
N VAL A 49 13.19 -22.37 35.81
CA VAL A 49 14.26 -23.33 35.47
C VAL A 49 15.29 -23.48 36.62
N PRO A 50 15.78 -22.39 37.26
CA PRO A 50 16.71 -22.54 38.40
C PRO A 50 16.10 -23.29 39.56
N SER A 51 14.82 -23.03 39.89
CA SER A 51 14.15 -23.70 41.02
C SER A 51 13.90 -25.19 40.80
N LEU A 52 13.79 -25.59 39.53
CA LEU A 52 13.63 -27.00 39.15
C LEU A 52 14.96 -27.75 39.14
N SER A 53 16.08 -27.09 38.85
CA SER A 53 17.39 -27.73 38.80
C SER A 53 17.89 -28.19 40.17
N GLU A 54 17.37 -27.62 41.27
CA GLU A 54 17.68 -27.96 42.63
C GLU A 54 16.73 -28.97 43.29
N SER A 55 15.66 -29.37 42.57
CA SER A 55 14.65 -30.29 43.07
C SER A 55 14.80 -31.69 42.47
N ASN A 56 14.35 -32.72 43.21
CA ASN A 56 14.27 -34.11 42.71
C ASN A 56 13.32 -34.18 41.51
N ILE A 57 13.57 -35.12 40.58
CA ILE A 57 12.74 -35.31 39.40
C ILE A 57 11.29 -35.57 39.80
N ASP A 58 10.43 -34.61 39.54
CA ASP A 58 9.00 -34.65 39.84
C ASP A 58 8.19 -34.40 38.54
N PHE A 59 6.89 -34.59 38.59
CA PHE A 59 5.95 -34.34 37.46
C PHE A 59 6.16 -32.98 36.76
N ARG A 60 6.62 -31.98 37.50
CA ARG A 60 6.95 -30.64 36.99
C ARG A 60 8.06 -30.68 35.93
N HIS A 61 9.06 -31.53 36.07
CA HIS A 61 10.13 -31.70 35.08
C HIS A 61 9.61 -32.34 33.80
N ILE A 62 8.71 -33.32 33.91
CA ILE A 62 8.06 -33.96 32.77
C ILE A 62 7.19 -32.95 32.02
N LEU A 63 6.44 -32.13 32.75
CA LEU A 63 5.59 -31.10 32.15
C LEU A 63 6.43 -30.02 31.43
N LEU A 64 7.53 -29.56 32.04
CA LEU A 64 8.43 -28.61 31.43
C LEU A 64 9.09 -29.19 30.14
N GLY A 65 9.55 -30.43 30.23
CA GLY A 65 10.10 -31.15 29.08
C GLY A 65 9.09 -31.25 27.93
N LEU A 66 7.87 -31.67 28.23
CA LEU A 66 6.80 -31.81 27.25
C LEU A 66 6.43 -30.45 26.63
N THR A 67 6.29 -29.38 27.42
CA THR A 67 5.99 -28.05 26.91
C THR A 67 7.12 -27.49 26.05
N SER A 68 8.37 -27.75 26.39
CA SER A 68 9.55 -27.34 25.62
C SER A 68 9.57 -28.06 24.24
N VAL A 69 9.31 -29.38 24.25
CA VAL A 69 9.22 -30.18 23.00
C VAL A 69 8.08 -29.67 22.14
N LEU A 70 6.89 -29.46 22.70
CA LEU A 70 5.73 -28.93 21.95
C LEU A 70 6.00 -27.53 21.38
N ALA A 71 6.63 -26.65 22.15
CA ALA A 71 6.99 -25.31 21.70
C ALA A 71 7.99 -25.38 20.52
N THR A 72 9.05 -26.17 20.64
CA THR A 72 10.03 -26.37 19.58
C THR A 72 9.42 -26.98 18.35
N PHE A 73 8.60 -28.03 18.52
CA PHE A 73 7.87 -28.66 17.41
C PHE A 73 6.94 -27.69 16.71
N SER A 74 6.22 -26.85 17.45
CA SER A 74 5.33 -25.82 16.89
C SER A 74 6.07 -24.85 15.97
N VAL A 75 7.26 -24.39 16.37
CA VAL A 75 8.10 -23.50 15.56
C VAL A 75 8.58 -24.20 14.29
N ILE A 76 9.08 -25.44 14.41
CA ILE A 76 9.56 -26.24 13.27
C ILE A 76 8.41 -26.56 12.30
N ALA A 77 7.26 -26.99 12.84
CA ALA A 77 6.08 -27.29 12.05
C ALA A 77 5.56 -26.05 11.32
N SER A 78 5.53 -24.90 12.00
CA SER A 78 5.13 -23.62 11.41
C SER A 78 6.09 -23.19 10.29
N ALA A 79 7.40 -23.30 10.51
CA ALA A 79 8.41 -23.01 9.48
C ALA A 79 8.29 -23.98 8.29
N GLY A 80 8.12 -25.26 8.54
CA GLY A 80 7.90 -26.29 7.51
C GLY A 80 6.63 -26.01 6.69
N TRP A 81 5.54 -25.67 7.37
CA TRP A 81 4.30 -25.26 6.71
C TRP A 81 4.52 -24.03 5.83
N TRP A 82 5.17 -22.99 6.37
CA TRP A 82 5.45 -21.76 5.63
C TRP A 82 6.31 -22.04 4.39
N LEU A 83 7.38 -22.82 4.51
CA LEU A 83 8.24 -23.21 3.39
C LEU A 83 7.47 -23.99 2.32
N SER A 84 6.63 -24.95 2.71
CA SER A 84 5.83 -25.75 1.77
C SER A 84 4.73 -24.95 1.10
N SER A 85 4.17 -23.95 1.77
CA SER A 85 3.07 -23.11 1.29
C SER A 85 3.56 -21.83 0.60
N SER A 86 4.85 -21.51 0.69
CA SER A 86 5.41 -20.25 0.16
C SER A 86 5.25 -20.11 -1.35
N SER A 87 5.28 -21.22 -2.09
CA SER A 87 5.04 -21.22 -3.54
C SER A 87 3.62 -20.80 -3.95
N LYS A 88 2.67 -20.89 -3.01
CA LYS A 88 1.27 -20.48 -3.17
C LYS A 88 0.95 -19.16 -2.46
N ALA A 89 1.95 -18.53 -1.89
CA ALA A 89 1.77 -17.26 -1.19
C ALA A 89 1.30 -16.17 -2.15
N PRO A 90 0.43 -15.23 -1.71
CA PRO A 90 -0.03 -14.11 -2.53
C PRO A 90 1.11 -13.17 -2.93
N LEU A 91 2.21 -13.14 -2.15
CA LEU A 91 3.43 -12.41 -2.48
C LEU A 91 4.40 -13.35 -3.19
N GLN A 92 4.54 -13.20 -4.48
CA GLN A 92 5.49 -13.98 -5.29
C GLN A 92 6.64 -13.09 -5.75
N ALA A 93 7.84 -13.68 -5.84
CA ALA A 93 9.04 -12.98 -6.35
C ALA A 93 8.96 -12.71 -7.86
N LYS A 94 8.07 -13.41 -8.59
CA LYS A 94 7.88 -13.21 -10.02
C LYS A 94 6.78 -12.17 -10.25
N SER A 95 7.17 -11.03 -10.75
CA SER A 95 6.27 -10.00 -11.24
C SER A 95 5.75 -10.41 -12.62
N GLU A 96 4.53 -10.92 -12.70
CA GLU A 96 3.77 -10.89 -13.93
C GLU A 96 3.10 -9.53 -13.98
N SER A 97 3.46 -8.70 -14.97
CA SER A 97 2.82 -7.40 -15.12
C SER A 97 1.31 -7.60 -15.27
N ALA A 98 0.54 -6.90 -14.45
CA ALA A 98 -0.91 -6.92 -14.53
C ALA A 98 -1.43 -6.27 -15.81
N LEU A 99 -0.56 -5.56 -16.55
CA LEU A 99 -0.89 -4.81 -17.74
C LEU A 99 -0.23 -5.38 -18.99
N PRO A 100 -0.95 -5.43 -20.13
CA PRO A 100 -0.37 -5.61 -21.44
C PRO A 100 0.73 -4.57 -21.72
N ALA A 101 1.74 -4.97 -22.49
CA ALA A 101 2.91 -4.14 -22.76
C ALA A 101 2.59 -2.76 -23.33
N PHE A 102 1.55 -2.63 -24.18
CA PHE A 102 1.17 -1.34 -24.75
C PHE A 102 0.57 -0.36 -23.71
N LEU A 103 -0.10 -0.87 -22.67
CA LEU A 103 -0.62 -0.06 -21.56
C LEU A 103 0.51 0.40 -20.64
N SER A 104 1.44 -0.49 -20.32
CA SER A 104 2.66 -0.13 -19.57
C SER A 104 3.48 0.92 -20.30
N ALA A 105 3.67 0.76 -21.62
CA ALA A 105 4.38 1.74 -22.43
C ALA A 105 3.68 3.12 -22.46
N SER A 106 2.34 3.15 -22.47
CA SER A 106 1.59 4.40 -22.36
C SER A 106 1.83 5.13 -21.03
N ALA A 107 2.02 4.40 -19.94
CA ALA A 107 2.31 4.97 -18.64
C ALA A 107 3.76 5.47 -18.51
N GLN A 108 4.69 5.03 -19.37
CA GLN A 108 6.09 5.48 -19.40
C GLN A 108 6.30 6.78 -20.18
N THR A 109 5.25 7.32 -20.80
CA THR A 109 5.33 8.63 -21.47
C THR A 109 5.41 9.77 -20.47
N VAL A 110 5.67 10.99 -20.94
CA VAL A 110 5.67 12.20 -20.09
C VAL A 110 4.33 12.39 -19.39
N ASP A 111 3.25 11.98 -20.03
CA ASP A 111 1.89 12.07 -19.48
C ASP A 111 1.67 11.18 -18.26
N ARG A 112 2.39 10.06 -18.14
CA ARG A 112 2.29 9.09 -17.04
C ARG A 112 0.84 8.67 -16.74
N TYR A 113 0.10 8.33 -17.79
CA TYR A 113 -1.29 7.91 -17.68
C TYR A 113 -1.48 6.67 -16.82
N LYS A 114 -2.62 6.62 -16.17
CA LYS A 114 -3.06 5.48 -15.37
C LYS A 114 -4.00 4.58 -16.16
N THR A 115 -4.05 3.32 -15.73
CA THR A 115 -5.01 2.33 -16.23
C THR A 115 -5.84 1.81 -15.05
N LEU A 116 -7.16 1.87 -15.16
CA LEU A 116 -8.07 1.21 -14.24
C LEU A 116 -8.25 -0.25 -14.70
N VAL A 117 -7.78 -1.17 -13.87
CA VAL A 117 -7.80 -2.61 -14.16
C VAL A 117 -8.96 -3.26 -13.44
N PHE A 118 -9.77 -4.01 -14.18
CA PHE A 118 -10.77 -4.91 -13.63
C PHE A 118 -10.28 -6.34 -13.71
N ARG A 119 -10.42 -7.08 -12.63
CA ARG A 119 -10.09 -8.51 -12.53
C ARG A 119 -11.27 -9.28 -11.97
N ASN A 120 -11.57 -10.39 -12.60
CA ASN A 120 -12.58 -11.32 -12.11
C ASN A 120 -11.89 -12.54 -11.48
N ASP A 121 -11.79 -12.53 -10.14
CA ASP A 121 -11.21 -13.61 -9.35
C ASP A 121 -12.34 -14.48 -8.77
N ASP A 122 -12.54 -15.67 -9.30
CA ASP A 122 -13.56 -16.64 -8.85
C ASP A 122 -14.98 -16.04 -8.75
N GLY A 123 -15.37 -15.26 -9.75
CA GLY A 123 -16.67 -14.56 -9.78
C GLY A 123 -16.73 -13.29 -8.92
N LYS A 124 -15.64 -12.92 -8.27
CA LYS A 124 -15.53 -11.67 -7.51
C LYS A 124 -14.82 -10.63 -8.36
N LEU A 125 -15.56 -9.60 -8.72
CA LEU A 125 -14.98 -8.47 -9.44
C LEU A 125 -14.16 -7.61 -8.48
N LYS A 126 -12.90 -7.39 -8.84
CA LYS A 126 -11.96 -6.48 -8.17
C LYS A 126 -11.49 -5.43 -9.16
N TYR A 127 -11.05 -4.30 -8.64
CA TYR A 127 -10.43 -3.26 -9.46
C TYR A 127 -9.29 -2.55 -8.71
N PHE A 128 -8.33 -2.08 -9.47
CA PHE A 128 -7.21 -1.28 -8.96
C PHE A 128 -6.69 -0.35 -10.06
N ILE A 129 -5.95 0.67 -9.66
CA ILE A 129 -5.27 1.56 -10.60
C ILE A 129 -3.84 1.07 -10.76
N ALA A 130 -3.46 0.75 -12.00
CA ALA A 130 -2.10 0.43 -12.39
C ALA A 130 -1.45 1.62 -13.08
N ARG A 131 -0.12 1.68 -12.96
CA ARG A 131 0.76 2.67 -13.60
C ARG A 131 1.73 1.95 -14.54
N GLU A 132 2.93 2.46 -14.71
CA GLU A 132 3.96 1.82 -15.55
C GLU A 132 4.38 0.43 -15.05
N ARG A 133 4.23 0.17 -13.77
CA ARG A 133 4.55 -1.09 -13.10
C ARG A 133 3.51 -1.43 -12.05
N ASP A 134 3.56 -2.66 -11.57
CA ASP A 134 2.74 -3.10 -10.45
C ASP A 134 3.14 -2.37 -9.16
N LEU A 135 2.17 -2.18 -8.28
CA LEU A 135 2.38 -1.56 -6.98
C LEU A 135 3.32 -2.39 -6.13
N MET A 136 4.30 -1.75 -5.52
CA MET A 136 5.27 -2.38 -4.63
C MET A 136 4.98 -2.05 -3.17
N LEU A 137 5.41 -2.95 -2.27
CA LEU A 137 5.38 -2.67 -0.83
C LEU A 137 6.28 -1.49 -0.50
N GLY A 138 5.74 -0.55 0.27
CA GLY A 138 6.48 0.64 0.70
C GLY A 138 6.31 1.85 -0.20
N GLU A 139 5.51 1.79 -1.25
CA GLU A 139 5.15 2.97 -2.03
C GLU A 139 4.38 3.99 -1.19
N PRO A 140 4.45 5.29 -1.56
CA PRO A 140 3.70 6.34 -0.88
C PRO A 140 2.18 6.10 -0.95
N ASP A 141 1.46 6.38 0.14
CA ASP A 141 0.00 6.18 0.24
C ASP A 141 -0.78 6.96 -0.84
N VAL A 142 -0.25 8.08 -1.30
CA VAL A 142 -0.87 8.90 -2.34
C VAL A 142 -0.94 8.16 -3.68
N ILE A 143 0.01 7.26 -3.94
CA ILE A 143 0.06 6.45 -5.16
C ILE A 143 -0.91 5.28 -5.08
N THR A 144 -1.01 4.66 -3.90
CA THR A 144 -1.81 3.44 -3.67
C THR A 144 -3.26 3.73 -3.32
N GLY A 145 -3.54 4.94 -2.82
CA GLY A 145 -4.86 5.34 -2.35
C GLY A 145 -5.87 5.57 -3.48
N LEU A 146 -6.98 4.83 -3.45
CA LEU A 146 -8.12 5.14 -4.30
C LEU A 146 -8.88 6.36 -3.75
N SER A 147 -9.23 7.29 -4.65
CA SER A 147 -10.11 8.40 -4.31
C SER A 147 -11.55 7.89 -4.09
N PRO A 148 -12.29 8.36 -3.07
CA PRO A 148 -13.72 8.06 -2.93
C PRO A 148 -14.54 8.46 -4.16
N VAL A 149 -14.12 9.51 -4.87
CA VAL A 149 -14.76 9.96 -6.11
C VAL A 149 -14.57 8.95 -7.23
N VAL A 150 -13.34 8.45 -7.41
CA VAL A 150 -13.05 7.38 -8.37
C VAL A 150 -13.81 6.09 -8.00
N THR A 151 -13.83 5.73 -6.72
CA THR A 151 -14.58 4.55 -6.24
C THR A 151 -16.06 4.66 -6.58
N ARG A 152 -16.66 5.84 -6.40
CA ARG A 152 -18.05 6.10 -6.78
C ARG A 152 -18.25 5.98 -8.28
N ALA A 153 -17.38 6.61 -9.08
CA ALA A 153 -17.47 6.55 -10.54
C ALA A 153 -17.33 5.11 -11.06
N VAL A 154 -16.51 4.28 -10.44
CA VAL A 154 -16.41 2.84 -10.77
C VAL A 154 -17.69 2.10 -10.42
N ASN A 155 -18.28 2.34 -9.22
CA ASN A 155 -19.55 1.73 -8.83
C ASN A 155 -20.68 2.13 -9.77
N ASP A 156 -20.76 3.40 -10.15
CA ASP A 156 -21.74 3.93 -11.08
C ASP A 156 -21.57 3.28 -12.47
N LEU A 157 -20.34 3.14 -12.95
CA LEU A 157 -20.05 2.45 -14.20
C LEU A 157 -20.50 0.99 -14.16
N VAL A 158 -20.15 0.25 -13.12
CA VAL A 158 -20.48 -1.18 -12.97
C VAL A 158 -21.99 -1.39 -12.85
N SER A 159 -22.70 -0.47 -12.20
CA SER A 159 -24.17 -0.51 -12.08
C SER A 159 -24.92 -0.06 -13.36
N GLY A 160 -24.19 0.41 -14.37
CA GLY A 160 -24.79 0.91 -15.60
C GLY A 160 -25.32 2.36 -15.54
N SER A 161 -25.06 3.08 -14.43
CA SER A 161 -25.46 4.49 -14.23
C SER A 161 -24.34 5.49 -14.51
N GLY A 162 -23.20 5.02 -15.02
CA GLY A 162 -21.94 5.76 -15.12
C GLY A 162 -21.82 6.79 -16.25
N VAL A 163 -22.83 7.63 -16.47
CA VAL A 163 -22.83 8.64 -17.57
C VAL A 163 -21.66 9.62 -17.46
N THR A 164 -21.26 10.00 -16.23
CA THR A 164 -20.18 10.94 -15.95
C THR A 164 -18.86 10.27 -15.56
N SER A 165 -18.84 8.93 -15.48
CA SER A 165 -17.66 8.19 -15.00
C SER A 165 -16.43 8.44 -15.86
N SER A 166 -16.59 8.59 -17.20
CA SER A 166 -15.47 8.89 -18.11
C SER A 166 -14.82 10.24 -17.81
N GLN A 167 -15.59 11.25 -17.44
CA GLN A 167 -15.09 12.57 -17.05
C GLN A 167 -14.23 12.48 -15.79
N VAL A 168 -14.76 11.82 -14.74
CA VAL A 168 -14.04 11.60 -13.48
C VAL A 168 -12.74 10.85 -13.75
N PHE A 169 -12.77 9.78 -14.53
CA PHE A 169 -11.57 9.03 -14.86
C PHE A 169 -10.55 9.88 -15.62
N ALA A 170 -11.00 10.72 -16.56
CA ALA A 170 -10.13 11.62 -17.30
C ALA A 170 -9.41 12.62 -16.39
N GLU A 171 -10.11 13.22 -15.43
CA GLU A 171 -9.55 14.16 -14.46
C GLU A 171 -8.52 13.49 -13.53
N PHE A 172 -8.72 12.23 -13.19
CA PHE A 172 -7.76 11.45 -12.40
C PHE A 172 -6.61 10.85 -13.24
N GLY A 173 -6.49 11.23 -14.52
CA GLY A 173 -5.43 10.74 -15.40
C GLY A 173 -5.57 9.27 -15.81
N ILE A 174 -6.75 8.69 -15.64
CA ILE A 174 -7.04 7.33 -16.07
C ILE A 174 -7.35 7.36 -17.58
N ARG A 175 -6.36 6.96 -18.37
CA ARG A 175 -6.43 6.95 -19.84
C ARG A 175 -7.08 5.71 -20.39
N TYR A 176 -6.95 4.59 -19.68
CA TYR A 176 -7.46 3.31 -20.11
C TYR A 176 -8.21 2.59 -19.00
N LEU A 177 -9.27 1.87 -19.39
CA LEU A 177 -9.84 0.80 -18.63
C LEU A 177 -9.32 -0.51 -19.23
N PHE A 178 -8.98 -1.47 -18.41
CA PHE A 178 -8.54 -2.79 -18.85
C PHE A 178 -9.23 -3.87 -18.04
N MET A 179 -9.84 -4.83 -18.70
CA MET A 179 -10.42 -6.01 -18.09
C MET A 179 -9.58 -7.22 -18.44
N SER A 180 -8.92 -7.79 -17.44
CA SER A 180 -8.16 -9.01 -17.61
C SER A 180 -9.07 -10.24 -17.73
N ARG A 181 -8.58 -11.29 -18.40
CA ARG A 181 -9.30 -12.56 -18.43
C ARG A 181 -9.21 -13.29 -17.06
N PRO A 182 -10.23 -14.07 -16.65
CA PRO A 182 -11.49 -14.34 -17.37
C PRO A 182 -12.41 -13.11 -17.39
N LEU A 183 -13.05 -12.84 -18.53
CA LEU A 183 -13.89 -11.67 -18.73
C LEU A 183 -15.21 -11.79 -17.93
N ASN A 184 -15.67 -10.66 -17.42
CA ASN A 184 -17.05 -10.48 -16.99
C ASN A 184 -17.84 -9.88 -18.15
N GLU A 185 -18.59 -10.72 -18.88
CA GLU A 185 -19.29 -10.33 -20.09
C GLU A 185 -20.38 -9.26 -19.86
N ASP A 186 -20.97 -9.23 -18.65
CA ASP A 186 -21.97 -8.22 -18.31
C ASP A 186 -21.30 -6.85 -18.17
N LEU A 187 -20.16 -6.78 -17.51
CA LEU A 187 -19.39 -5.54 -17.39
C LEU A 187 -18.83 -5.09 -18.75
N VAL A 188 -18.38 -6.02 -19.60
CA VAL A 188 -17.97 -5.68 -20.98
C VAL A 188 -19.11 -4.99 -21.72
N ARG A 189 -20.32 -5.55 -21.68
CA ARG A 189 -21.50 -4.94 -22.32
C ARG A 189 -21.86 -3.59 -21.71
N THR A 190 -21.74 -3.47 -20.40
CA THR A 190 -22.01 -2.23 -19.68
C THR A 190 -21.03 -1.13 -20.11
N ILE A 191 -19.73 -1.41 -20.17
CA ILE A 191 -18.71 -0.43 -20.59
C ILE A 191 -18.88 -0.07 -22.08
N ASP A 192 -19.15 -1.06 -22.95
CA ASP A 192 -19.38 -0.81 -24.38
C ASP A 192 -20.63 0.06 -24.62
N GLY A 193 -21.64 -0.09 -23.78
CA GLY A 193 -22.87 0.72 -23.83
C GLY A 193 -22.76 2.07 -23.12
N ALA A 194 -21.79 2.27 -22.26
CA ALA A 194 -21.59 3.51 -21.55
C ALA A 194 -20.97 4.58 -22.46
N GLY A 195 -21.50 5.78 -22.42
CA GLY A 195 -20.93 6.91 -23.14
C GLY A 195 -19.55 7.31 -22.64
N GLY A 196 -18.70 7.83 -23.53
CA GLY A 196 -17.39 8.37 -23.16
C GLY A 196 -16.26 7.34 -23.11
N PHE A 197 -16.50 6.09 -23.53
CA PHE A 197 -15.47 5.07 -23.68
C PHE A 197 -15.43 4.56 -25.12
N SER A 198 -14.23 4.28 -25.61
CA SER A 198 -14.04 3.67 -26.93
C SER A 198 -13.15 2.43 -26.81
N ARG A 199 -13.58 1.29 -27.35
CA ARG A 199 -12.77 0.07 -27.33
C ARG A 199 -11.46 0.31 -28.05
N ALA A 200 -10.34 0.09 -27.34
CA ALA A 200 -8.99 0.34 -27.86
C ALA A 200 -8.35 -0.95 -28.40
N ALA A 201 -8.44 -2.05 -27.66
CA ALA A 201 -7.90 -3.34 -28.07
C ALA A 201 -8.67 -4.51 -27.44
N SER A 202 -8.63 -5.65 -28.14
CA SER A 202 -9.06 -6.94 -27.60
C SER A 202 -7.97 -7.95 -27.89
N THR A 203 -7.36 -8.49 -26.83
CA THR A 203 -6.20 -9.40 -26.89
C THR A 203 -6.48 -10.69 -26.14
N ASN A 204 -5.54 -11.63 -26.19
CA ASN A 204 -5.60 -12.84 -25.37
C ASN A 204 -5.52 -12.53 -23.86
N GLU A 205 -4.97 -11.39 -23.48
CA GLU A 205 -4.82 -10.95 -22.08
C GLU A 205 -6.09 -10.29 -21.54
N GLY A 206 -6.87 -9.63 -22.42
CA GLY A 206 -8.10 -8.94 -22.03
C GLY A 206 -8.62 -7.94 -23.05
N ILE A 207 -9.50 -7.08 -22.60
CA ILE A 207 -10.10 -6.00 -23.37
C ILE A 207 -9.75 -4.66 -22.74
N SER A 208 -9.42 -3.68 -23.58
CA SER A 208 -9.15 -2.31 -23.12
C SER A 208 -10.04 -1.30 -23.79
N TRP A 209 -10.40 -0.26 -23.05
CA TRP A 209 -11.12 0.91 -23.52
C TRP A 209 -10.31 2.17 -23.25
N LYS A 210 -10.41 3.13 -24.15
CA LYS A 210 -9.78 4.43 -24.02
C LYS A 210 -10.77 5.43 -23.41
N VAL A 211 -10.28 6.23 -22.47
CA VAL A 211 -10.97 7.37 -21.88
C VAL A 211 -10.47 8.64 -22.58
N PRO A 212 -11.33 9.37 -23.29
CA PRO A 212 -10.92 10.60 -23.96
C PRO A 212 -10.64 11.72 -22.93
N GLY A 213 -9.76 12.65 -23.29
CA GLY A 213 -9.49 13.84 -22.47
C GLY A 213 -8.76 13.59 -21.15
N ALA A 214 -8.16 12.39 -20.96
CA ALA A 214 -7.40 12.10 -19.75
C ALA A 214 -6.24 13.09 -19.58
N LEU A 215 -6.14 13.68 -18.37
CA LEU A 215 -5.07 14.60 -18.00
C LEU A 215 -3.77 13.84 -17.75
N GLY A 216 -2.63 14.45 -18.06
CA GLY A 216 -1.33 13.95 -17.66
C GLY A 216 -1.15 14.02 -16.14
N HIS A 217 -0.14 13.31 -15.61
CA HIS A 217 0.07 13.18 -14.16
C HIS A 217 0.15 14.53 -13.44
N ILE A 218 1.01 15.44 -13.93
CA ILE A 218 1.05 16.83 -13.48
C ILE A 218 0.89 17.71 -14.72
N SER A 219 -0.17 18.50 -14.73
CA SER A 219 -0.57 19.27 -15.88
C SER A 219 -0.66 20.75 -15.55
N PHE A 220 -0.21 21.59 -16.45
CA PHE A 220 -0.29 23.05 -16.35
C PHE A 220 -1.29 23.59 -17.37
N LEU A 221 -2.24 24.34 -16.89
CA LEU A 221 -3.17 25.13 -17.69
C LEU A 221 -2.76 26.60 -17.55
N SER A 222 -2.19 27.14 -18.61
CA SER A 222 -1.80 28.55 -18.66
C SER A 222 -3.03 29.46 -18.63
N SER A 223 -2.86 30.70 -18.17
CA SER A 223 -3.87 31.76 -18.24
C SER A 223 -4.37 32.03 -19.68
N ASP A 224 -3.54 31.72 -20.69
CA ASP A 224 -3.87 31.86 -22.12
C ASP A 224 -4.66 30.64 -22.66
N GLY A 225 -5.00 29.67 -21.78
CA GLY A 225 -5.76 28.48 -22.13
C GLY A 225 -4.92 27.36 -22.77
N LEU A 226 -3.58 27.46 -22.76
CA LEU A 226 -2.70 26.43 -23.26
C LEU A 226 -2.53 25.33 -22.19
N TYR A 227 -2.77 24.09 -22.59
CA TYR A 227 -2.55 22.91 -21.77
C TYR A 227 -1.20 22.28 -22.08
N SER A 228 -0.42 22.00 -21.06
CA SER A 228 0.85 21.27 -21.16
C SER A 228 1.01 20.28 -20.02
N VAL A 229 1.69 19.17 -20.30
CA VAL A 229 2.06 18.19 -19.28
C VAL A 229 3.48 18.49 -18.81
N LEU A 230 3.66 18.57 -17.50
CA LEU A 230 4.95 18.82 -16.89
C LEU A 230 5.68 17.49 -16.67
N PRO A 231 6.98 17.39 -17.02
CA PRO A 231 7.78 16.23 -16.69
C PRO A 231 7.77 16.00 -15.18
N SER A 232 7.44 14.79 -14.75
CA SER A 232 7.22 14.51 -13.33
C SER A 232 7.69 13.11 -12.95
N GLY A 233 8.09 12.96 -11.68
CA GLY A 233 8.24 11.69 -11.01
C GLY A 233 6.91 11.22 -10.41
N ASP A 234 6.97 10.19 -9.55
CA ASP A 234 5.77 9.63 -8.89
C ASP A 234 5.17 10.59 -7.85
N ILE A 235 5.99 11.37 -7.19
CA ILE A 235 5.61 12.19 -6.02
C ILE A 235 6.06 13.65 -6.14
N GLY A 236 6.41 14.11 -7.34
CA GLY A 236 6.84 15.49 -7.53
C GLY A 236 7.25 15.82 -8.94
N ALA A 237 7.45 17.12 -9.17
CA ALA A 237 7.96 17.70 -10.41
C ALA A 237 8.76 18.95 -10.10
N GLU A 238 9.68 19.28 -10.97
CA GLU A 238 10.44 20.54 -10.93
C GLU A 238 10.62 21.08 -12.34
N GLY A 239 10.74 22.38 -12.46
CA GLY A 239 10.93 23.03 -13.74
C GLY A 239 10.71 24.54 -13.66
N GLU A 240 10.54 25.15 -14.83
CA GLU A 240 10.31 26.57 -14.99
C GLU A 240 9.00 26.82 -15.75
N LEU A 241 8.21 27.77 -15.29
CA LEU A 241 6.98 28.24 -15.91
C LEU A 241 7.19 29.64 -16.47
N THR A 242 6.80 29.83 -17.71
CA THR A 242 6.94 31.12 -18.41
C THR A 242 5.72 32.02 -18.28
N THR A 243 4.60 31.48 -17.81
CA THR A 243 3.32 32.20 -17.70
C THR A 243 2.62 31.84 -16.40
N THR A 244 1.66 32.68 -16.01
CA THR A 244 0.73 32.39 -14.91
C THR A 244 -0.29 31.32 -15.30
N GLY A 245 -0.92 30.67 -14.33
CA GLY A 245 -1.91 29.64 -14.61
C GLY A 245 -2.24 28.77 -13.42
N THR A 246 -2.55 27.52 -13.72
CA THR A 246 -2.94 26.54 -12.68
C THR A 246 -2.26 25.22 -12.96
N ILE A 247 -1.63 24.64 -11.95
CA ILE A 247 -1.12 23.26 -11.98
C ILE A 247 -2.14 22.36 -11.31
N VAL A 248 -2.42 21.21 -11.94
CA VAL A 248 -3.30 20.16 -11.44
C VAL A 248 -2.51 18.85 -11.36
N ILE A 249 -2.67 18.12 -10.25
CA ILE A 249 -2.06 16.80 -10.05
C ILE A 249 -3.17 15.76 -10.08
N THR A 250 -3.09 14.77 -10.95
CA THR A 250 -4.14 13.74 -11.11
C THR A 250 -4.15 12.69 -10.01
N GLU A 251 -3.87 13.11 -8.77
CA GLU A 251 -3.89 12.27 -7.59
C GLU A 251 -5.04 12.68 -6.65
N LYS A 252 -5.31 11.83 -5.67
CA LYS A 252 -6.21 12.20 -4.58
C LYS A 252 -5.66 13.40 -3.82
N PHE A 253 -6.52 14.35 -3.48
CA PHE A 253 -6.13 15.48 -2.62
C PHE A 253 -5.57 15.00 -1.29
N ASP A 254 -4.40 15.56 -0.95
CA ASP A 254 -3.73 15.37 0.32
C ASP A 254 -3.04 16.69 0.68
N GLN A 255 -3.21 17.16 1.92
CA GLN A 255 -2.56 18.39 2.41
C GLN A 255 -1.02 18.33 2.41
N ARG A 256 -0.46 17.12 2.25
CA ARG A 256 0.99 16.89 2.12
C ARG A 256 1.54 17.26 0.74
N TRP A 257 0.69 17.49 -0.28
CA TRP A 257 1.13 18.08 -1.52
C TRP A 257 1.54 19.51 -1.30
N LYS A 258 2.75 19.86 -1.66
CA LYS A 258 3.33 21.19 -1.48
C LYS A 258 3.98 21.64 -2.78
N MET A 259 3.93 22.95 -3.03
CA MET A 259 4.64 23.60 -4.11
C MET A 259 5.45 24.76 -3.58
N LEU A 260 6.67 24.92 -4.06
CA LEU A 260 7.47 26.12 -3.96
C LEU A 260 7.48 26.78 -5.34
N LEU A 261 7.14 28.06 -5.40
CA LEU A 261 7.25 28.89 -6.60
C LEU A 261 8.23 30.01 -6.26
N ASN A 262 9.33 30.12 -7.01
CA ASN A 262 10.42 31.04 -6.70
C ASN A 262 10.90 30.96 -5.23
N GLY A 263 10.91 29.74 -4.66
CA GLY A 263 11.25 29.51 -3.26
C GLY A 263 10.13 29.84 -2.25
N THR A 264 9.00 30.39 -2.70
CA THR A 264 7.86 30.73 -1.83
C THR A 264 6.83 29.59 -1.81
N TYR A 265 6.31 29.28 -0.63
CA TYR A 265 5.31 28.22 -0.47
C TYR A 265 3.96 28.63 -1.04
N VAL A 266 3.42 27.79 -1.91
CA VAL A 266 2.07 27.90 -2.46
C VAL A 266 1.22 26.74 -1.92
N PRO A 267 0.11 27.01 -1.23
CA PRO A 267 -0.75 25.96 -0.70
C PRO A 267 -1.51 25.24 -1.81
N ALA A 268 -1.68 23.93 -1.64
CA ALA A 268 -2.58 23.14 -2.45
C ALA A 268 -4.03 23.50 -2.11
N THR A 269 -4.87 23.65 -3.13
CA THR A 269 -6.32 23.75 -3.01
C THR A 269 -6.97 22.51 -3.60
N GLU A 270 -8.14 22.12 -3.10
CA GLU A 270 -8.89 20.97 -3.59
C GLU A 270 -9.86 21.41 -4.68
N THR A 271 -9.92 20.65 -5.78
CA THR A 271 -10.98 20.83 -6.78
C THR A 271 -12.28 20.16 -6.31
N GLU A 272 -13.39 20.38 -7.02
CA GLU A 272 -14.68 19.74 -6.73
C GLU A 272 -14.61 18.21 -6.70
N ASN A 273 -13.73 17.62 -7.52
CA ASN A 273 -13.54 16.18 -7.59
C ASN A 273 -12.41 15.65 -6.68
N GLY A 274 -11.88 16.48 -5.78
CA GLY A 274 -10.88 16.04 -4.80
C GLY A 274 -9.49 15.85 -5.39
N ILE A 275 -9.09 16.70 -6.33
CA ILE A 275 -7.76 16.70 -6.97
C ILE A 275 -6.96 17.91 -6.47
N PRO A 276 -5.64 17.77 -6.16
CA PRO A 276 -4.80 18.88 -5.78
C PRO A 276 -4.61 19.89 -6.93
N ARG A 277 -4.75 21.16 -6.61
CA ARG A 277 -4.54 22.27 -7.54
C ARG A 277 -3.68 23.36 -6.89
N PHE A 278 -2.75 23.91 -7.67
CA PHE A 278 -1.92 25.05 -7.28
C PHE A 278 -2.15 26.23 -8.23
N VAL A 279 -2.29 27.42 -7.67
CA VAL A 279 -2.40 28.65 -8.47
C VAL A 279 -1.00 29.24 -8.64
N VAL A 280 -0.59 29.41 -9.89
CA VAL A 280 0.68 30.01 -10.29
C VAL A 280 0.42 31.48 -10.58
N SER A 281 0.79 32.35 -9.63
CA SER A 281 0.53 33.80 -9.70
C SER A 281 1.57 34.56 -10.51
N GLU A 282 2.74 33.99 -10.71
CA GLU A 282 3.86 34.59 -11.43
C GLU A 282 4.69 33.53 -12.16
N PRO A 283 5.38 33.87 -13.25
CA PRO A 283 6.35 32.97 -13.89
C PRO A 283 7.54 32.70 -12.97
N GLY A 284 8.19 31.55 -13.14
CA GLY A 284 9.40 31.24 -12.41
C GLY A 284 9.63 29.74 -12.17
N GLU A 285 10.61 29.45 -11.35
CA GLU A 285 10.95 28.08 -10.97
C GLU A 285 9.92 27.51 -10.01
N PHE A 286 9.50 26.28 -10.26
CA PHE A 286 8.60 25.56 -9.37
C PHE A 286 9.21 24.23 -8.93
N VAL A 287 8.90 23.83 -7.70
CA VAL A 287 9.18 22.50 -7.15
C VAL A 287 7.93 22.00 -6.46
N ILE A 288 7.38 20.91 -6.97
CA ILE A 288 6.22 20.20 -6.39
C ILE A 288 6.72 18.92 -5.73
N PHE A 289 6.28 18.65 -4.53
CA PHE A 289 6.62 17.44 -3.81
C PHE A 289 5.51 17.02 -2.85
N HIS A 290 5.46 15.72 -2.57
CA HIS A 290 4.62 15.17 -1.51
C HIS A 290 5.43 15.04 -0.22
N ASP A 291 5.05 15.76 0.83
CA ASP A 291 5.78 15.84 2.10
C ASP A 291 5.72 14.51 2.86
N ALA A 292 6.85 13.83 2.93
CA ALA A 292 7.04 12.56 3.62
C ALA A 292 7.66 12.70 5.02
N THR A 293 7.72 13.91 5.60
CA THR A 293 8.41 14.19 6.88
C THR A 293 7.86 13.33 8.01
N ALA A 294 6.55 13.22 8.16
CA ALA A 294 5.93 12.41 9.20
C ALA A 294 6.30 10.92 9.04
N ARG A 295 6.26 10.39 7.81
CA ARG A 295 6.65 9.00 7.52
C ARG A 295 8.12 8.75 7.85
N ARG A 296 9.01 9.67 7.46
CA ARG A 296 10.45 9.57 7.80
C ARG A 296 10.67 9.60 9.31
N GLY A 297 9.93 10.44 10.04
CA GLY A 297 9.96 10.49 11.51
C GLY A 297 9.57 9.15 12.15
N TRP A 298 8.48 8.54 11.69
CA TRP A 298 8.05 7.23 12.17
C TRP A 298 9.05 6.11 11.87
N ILE A 299 9.62 6.09 10.66
CA ILE A 299 10.67 5.11 10.29
C ILE A 299 11.90 5.31 11.18
N SER A 300 12.33 6.54 11.40
CA SER A 300 13.46 6.83 12.30
C SER A 300 13.21 6.35 13.72
N LEU A 301 12.00 6.58 14.26
CA LEU A 301 11.60 6.09 15.58
C LEU A 301 11.64 4.55 15.65
N GLN A 302 11.14 3.87 14.62
CA GLN A 302 11.17 2.41 14.54
C GLN A 302 12.61 1.87 14.50
N ILE A 303 13.50 2.52 13.73
CA ILE A 303 14.92 2.14 13.67
C ILE A 303 15.58 2.32 15.04
N ILE A 304 15.35 3.44 15.72
CA ILE A 304 15.88 3.70 17.07
C ILE A 304 15.38 2.64 18.06
N ALA A 305 14.08 2.36 18.05
CA ALA A 305 13.49 1.33 18.91
C ALA A 305 14.11 -0.06 18.63
N PHE A 306 14.29 -0.41 17.36
CA PHE A 306 14.88 -1.69 16.97
C PHE A 306 16.35 -1.81 17.43
N VAL A 307 17.15 -0.76 17.22
CA VAL A 307 18.55 -0.73 17.70
C VAL A 307 18.60 -0.83 19.22
N THR A 308 17.71 -0.12 19.92
CA THR A 308 17.62 -0.19 21.40
C THR A 308 17.31 -1.62 21.84
N LEU A 309 16.36 -2.30 21.22
CA LEU A 309 16.03 -3.69 21.52
C LEU A 309 17.21 -4.64 21.27
N ILE A 310 17.96 -4.44 20.18
CA ILE A 310 19.17 -5.21 19.91
C ILE A 310 20.20 -5.02 21.04
N VAL A 311 20.45 -3.76 21.43
CA VAL A 311 21.41 -3.46 22.51
C VAL A 311 21.00 -4.09 23.84
N LEU A 312 19.70 -4.02 24.18
CA LEU A 312 19.16 -4.64 25.38
C LEU A 312 19.18 -6.17 25.35
N ALA A 313 19.08 -6.76 24.15
CA ALA A 313 19.15 -8.21 23.96
C ALA A 313 20.58 -8.76 24.00
N LEU A 314 21.61 -7.92 23.91
CA LEU A 314 22.98 -8.36 24.05
C LEU A 314 23.24 -8.85 25.46
N PRO A 315 23.88 -10.05 25.64
CA PRO A 315 24.14 -10.59 26.94
C PRO A 315 25.04 -9.64 27.73
N ALA A 316 24.51 -9.09 28.82
CA ALA A 316 25.31 -8.31 29.74
C ALA A 316 26.44 -9.20 30.27
N ARG A 317 27.72 -8.81 30.08
CA ARG A 317 28.84 -9.46 30.69
C ARG A 317 28.66 -9.34 32.24
N ARG A 318 28.07 -10.37 32.86
CA ARG A 318 28.15 -10.49 34.31
C ARG A 318 29.62 -10.45 34.69
N ARG A 319 30.04 -9.38 35.36
CA ARG A 319 31.35 -9.31 35.99
C ARG A 319 31.45 -10.48 37.00
N ARG A 320 32.17 -11.50 36.61
CA ARG A 320 32.60 -12.63 37.49
C ARG A 320 33.58 -12.20 38.59
N SER A 321 33.55 -10.94 39.02
CA SER A 321 34.53 -10.43 40.00
C SER A 321 34.06 -10.53 41.45
N GLN A 322 32.82 -10.86 41.72
CA GLN A 322 32.33 -10.95 43.11
C GLN A 322 32.41 -12.34 43.73
N MET A 323 32.50 -13.42 42.94
CA MET A 323 32.62 -14.78 43.52
C MET A 323 34.04 -15.19 43.93
N ARG A 324 35.07 -14.37 43.70
CA ARG A 324 36.43 -14.70 44.05
C ARG A 324 36.88 -14.08 45.40
N GLU A 325 36.10 -13.14 45.92
CA GLU A 325 36.39 -12.52 47.23
C GLU A 325 35.71 -13.24 48.39
N GLU A 326 34.61 -13.99 48.14
CA GLU A 326 33.97 -14.81 49.18
C GLU A 326 34.62 -16.18 49.38
N GLU A 327 35.46 -16.66 48.46
CA GLU A 327 36.21 -17.92 48.63
C GLU A 327 37.58 -17.74 49.31
N LEU A 328 37.98 -16.49 49.61
CA LEU A 328 39.25 -16.15 50.24
C LEU A 328 39.07 -15.46 51.62
N ALA A 329 37.84 -15.36 52.16
CA ALA A 329 37.53 -14.91 53.51
C ALA A 329 37.05 -16.09 54.36
#